data_32ffbeb6da42ebfea0e87d700fe2376d
#
_entry.id   32ffbeb6da42ebfea0e87d700fe2376d
#
_cell.length_a   1.000
_cell.length_b   1.000
_cell.length_c   1.000
_cell.angle_alpha   90.00
_cell.angle_beta   90.00
_cell.angle_gamma   90.00
#
_symmetry.space_group_name_H-M   'P 1'
#
loop_
_entity.id
_entity.type
_entity.pdbx_description
1 polymer ?
#
loop_
_entity_poly.entity_id
_entity_poly.type
_entity_poly.pdbx_seq_one_letter_code
_entity_poly.pdbx_strand_id
1 'polypeptide(L)'
;MKKVLKNIFASALPQIMNIITNLILPSMIILRFGSEINGLISSIKVIISYVSIVGAGIATATTQRLYEPVAKKQTNVVKGMLNASNKMFNKFGTIYCGIVLIVAILYPLFIETNIEYITIVLLMLAMSISGASEFFAIGRCRSLLYADQKTYVCTLAQAASIFLSLLIALLMLKLNMNIIFIQLAISLVYVFRAAFLIGYINKNYPELSDYKKEKPINSVVEKRKDAMIHQLSGLVVSGSQTTILTVLMGLGVASVYSVYNIVFSGLQSICSNLSTALTPFLGREYALNNREKMLKMYDFIEFAFFNIVAFIYSVTMIMIVPFVSVYTCLLYTSDAADERSS
;
A
#
# COMPACT_ATOMS: atom_id res chain seq x y z
N MET A 1 20.40 7.72 -16.99
CA MET A 1 19.13 7.70 -17.74
C MET A 1 18.44 6.33 -17.78
N LYS A 2 19.06 5.24 -18.29
CA LYS A 2 18.40 3.91 -18.38
C LYS A 2 17.82 3.38 -17.04
N LYS A 3 18.53 3.53 -15.90
CA LYS A 3 18.01 3.10 -14.57
C LYS A 3 16.81 3.92 -14.11
N VAL A 4 16.80 5.23 -14.37
CA VAL A 4 15.70 6.13 -13.99
C VAL A 4 14.44 5.78 -14.77
N LEU A 5 14.54 5.62 -16.09
CA LEU A 5 13.42 5.18 -16.93
C LEU A 5 12.88 3.82 -16.47
N LYS A 6 13.76 2.85 -16.20
CA LYS A 6 13.36 1.53 -15.67
C LYS A 6 12.61 1.64 -14.35
N ASN A 7 13.05 2.51 -13.44
CA ASN A 7 12.37 2.74 -12.16
C ASN A 7 10.99 3.38 -12.35
N ILE A 8 10.87 4.36 -13.27
CA ILE A 8 9.59 5.04 -13.57
C ILE A 8 8.57 4.05 -14.13
N PHE A 9 8.95 3.30 -15.17
CA PHE A 9 8.05 2.30 -15.76
C PHE A 9 7.69 1.18 -14.77
N ALA A 10 8.67 0.71 -13.99
CA ALA A 10 8.42 -0.31 -12.99
C ALA A 10 7.47 0.17 -11.86
N SER A 11 7.49 1.46 -11.51
CA SER A 11 6.60 2.00 -10.47
C SER A 11 5.16 2.19 -10.94
N ALA A 12 4.90 2.29 -12.23
CA ALA A 12 3.55 2.34 -12.78
C ALA A 12 2.84 0.97 -12.73
N LEU A 13 3.58 -0.13 -12.86
CA LEU A 13 3.02 -1.48 -12.89
C LEU A 13 2.18 -1.86 -11.66
N PRO A 14 2.63 -1.66 -10.41
CA PRO A 14 1.82 -1.96 -9.23
C PRO A 14 0.52 -1.14 -9.20
N GLN A 15 0.54 0.09 -9.70
CA GLN A 15 -0.65 0.96 -9.72
C GLN A 15 -1.70 0.43 -10.71
N ILE A 16 -1.28 0.05 -11.91
CA ILE A 16 -2.15 -0.56 -12.90
C ILE A 16 -2.74 -1.87 -12.34
N MET A 17 -1.91 -2.72 -11.74
CA MET A 17 -2.37 -3.96 -11.13
C MET A 17 -3.34 -3.71 -9.96
N ASN A 18 -3.11 -2.69 -9.13
CA ASN A 18 -4.02 -2.30 -8.06
C ASN A 18 -5.38 -1.83 -8.60
N ILE A 19 -5.40 -1.02 -9.66
CA ILE A 19 -6.65 -0.56 -10.28
C ILE A 19 -7.44 -1.76 -10.79
N ILE A 20 -6.80 -2.66 -11.54
CA ILE A 20 -7.43 -3.88 -12.06
C ILE A 20 -7.97 -4.74 -10.91
N THR A 21 -7.16 -4.99 -9.87
CA THR A 21 -7.55 -5.80 -8.72
C THR A 21 -8.71 -5.18 -7.95
N ASN A 22 -8.68 -3.86 -7.74
CA ASN A 22 -9.74 -3.15 -7.02
C ASN A 22 -11.05 -3.06 -7.80
N LEU A 23 -11.03 -3.19 -9.13
CA LEU A 23 -12.24 -3.29 -9.95
C LEU A 23 -12.81 -4.71 -9.96
N ILE A 24 -11.96 -5.72 -10.10
CA ILE A 24 -12.42 -7.11 -10.30
C ILE A 24 -12.76 -7.78 -8.96
N LEU A 25 -11.87 -7.69 -7.97
CA LEU A 25 -11.99 -8.50 -6.77
C LEU A 25 -13.21 -8.14 -5.90
N PRO A 26 -13.54 -6.85 -5.64
CA PRO A 26 -14.76 -6.50 -4.90
C PRO A 26 -16.03 -7.00 -5.59
N SER A 27 -16.13 -6.86 -6.92
CA SER A 27 -17.28 -7.34 -7.70
C SER A 27 -17.51 -8.84 -7.49
N MET A 28 -16.44 -9.63 -7.62
CA MET A 28 -16.50 -11.09 -7.46
C MET A 28 -16.82 -11.50 -6.01
N ILE A 29 -16.35 -10.74 -5.02
CA ILE A 29 -16.66 -10.97 -3.60
C ILE A 29 -18.13 -10.66 -3.32
N ILE A 30 -18.65 -9.54 -3.84
CA ILE A 30 -20.06 -9.14 -3.66
C ILE A 30 -20.97 -10.18 -4.28
N LEU A 31 -20.71 -10.61 -5.51
CA LEU A 31 -21.48 -11.62 -6.21
C LEU A 31 -21.58 -12.95 -5.45
N ARG A 32 -20.58 -13.29 -4.66
CA ARG A 32 -20.52 -14.59 -4.01
C ARG A 32 -20.87 -14.57 -2.53
N PHE A 33 -20.46 -13.54 -1.82
CA PHE A 33 -20.57 -13.45 -0.36
C PHE A 33 -21.45 -12.28 0.11
N GLY A 34 -21.97 -11.50 -0.85
CA GLY A 34 -22.79 -10.33 -0.56
C GLY A 34 -21.99 -9.06 -0.24
N SER A 35 -22.70 -7.93 -0.24
CA SER A 35 -22.15 -6.61 0.00
C SER A 35 -21.60 -6.44 1.42
N GLU A 36 -22.20 -7.12 2.40
CA GLU A 36 -21.81 -7.03 3.83
C GLU A 36 -20.37 -7.54 4.04
N ILE A 37 -19.99 -8.68 3.46
CA ILE A 37 -18.63 -9.22 3.50
C ILE A 37 -17.64 -8.29 2.79
N ASN A 38 -18.01 -7.70 1.65
CA ASN A 38 -17.14 -6.74 0.97
C ASN A 38 -16.93 -5.46 1.81
N GLY A 39 -17.99 -4.95 2.43
CA GLY A 39 -17.94 -3.83 3.37
C GLY A 39 -17.02 -4.14 4.57
N LEU A 40 -17.15 -5.32 5.15
CA LEU A 40 -16.29 -5.81 6.23
C LEU A 40 -14.81 -5.84 5.83
N ILE A 41 -14.49 -6.43 4.67
CA ILE A 41 -13.11 -6.48 4.15
C ILE A 41 -12.56 -5.07 3.95
N SER A 42 -13.35 -4.15 3.41
CA SER A 42 -12.94 -2.76 3.20
C SER A 42 -12.67 -2.05 4.52
N SER A 43 -13.53 -2.21 5.53
CA SER A 43 -13.34 -1.66 6.87
C SER A 43 -12.10 -2.24 7.55
N ILE A 44 -11.89 -3.54 7.48
CA ILE A 44 -10.69 -4.21 8.02
C ILE A 44 -9.42 -3.66 7.36
N LYS A 45 -9.41 -3.44 6.03
CA LYS A 45 -8.26 -2.83 5.32
C LYS A 45 -7.93 -1.44 5.87
N VAL A 46 -8.94 -0.61 6.11
CA VAL A 46 -8.75 0.74 6.68
C VAL A 46 -8.17 0.65 8.10
N ILE A 47 -8.71 -0.21 8.95
CA ILE A 47 -8.22 -0.43 10.32
C ILE A 47 -6.76 -0.89 10.31
N ILE A 48 -6.42 -1.89 9.49
CA ILE A 48 -5.05 -2.38 9.34
C ILE A 48 -4.12 -1.26 8.87
N SER A 49 -4.57 -0.37 7.98
CA SER A 49 -3.79 0.78 7.52
C SER A 49 -3.49 1.76 8.66
N TYR A 50 -4.47 2.04 9.52
CA TYR A 50 -4.26 2.86 10.72
C TYR A 50 -3.27 2.23 11.70
N VAL A 51 -3.41 0.94 11.98
CA VAL A 51 -2.47 0.23 12.87
C VAL A 51 -1.05 0.23 12.28
N SER A 52 -0.92 0.17 10.94
CA SER A 52 0.37 0.21 10.25
C SER A 52 1.12 1.55 10.40
N ILE A 53 0.43 2.62 10.81
CA ILE A 53 1.04 3.94 11.11
C ILE A 53 2.14 3.84 12.18
N VAL A 54 2.03 2.89 13.09
CA VAL A 54 3.01 2.65 14.16
C VAL A 54 4.44 2.55 13.62
N GLY A 55 4.60 2.02 12.39
CA GLY A 55 5.88 1.93 11.69
C GLY A 55 6.16 3.06 10.69
N ALA A 56 5.24 4.02 10.59
CA ALA A 56 5.38 5.12 9.64
C ALA A 56 6.69 5.91 9.87
N GLY A 57 7.31 6.32 8.79
CA GLY A 57 8.54 7.11 8.84
C GLY A 57 9.83 6.31 9.02
N ILE A 58 9.80 5.06 9.54
CA ILE A 58 11.04 4.27 9.73
C ILE A 58 11.71 4.00 8.38
N ALA A 59 10.95 3.52 7.40
CA ALA A 59 11.48 3.20 6.07
C ALA A 59 12.04 4.45 5.38
N THR A 60 11.32 5.56 5.43
CA THR A 60 11.71 6.84 4.82
C THR A 60 12.98 7.40 5.47
N ALA A 61 13.01 7.48 6.81
CA ALA A 61 14.18 7.96 7.55
C ALA A 61 15.41 7.06 7.29
N THR A 62 15.22 5.74 7.29
CA THR A 62 16.29 4.79 7.00
C THR A 62 16.82 4.96 5.58
N THR A 63 15.95 5.07 4.59
CA THR A 63 16.34 5.25 3.19
C THR A 63 17.14 6.53 2.99
N GLN A 64 16.67 7.65 3.55
CA GLN A 64 17.36 8.94 3.44
C GLN A 64 18.79 8.90 4.01
N ARG A 65 18.98 8.26 5.15
CA ARG A 65 20.28 8.13 5.78
C ARG A 65 21.20 7.13 5.09
N LEU A 66 20.64 6.14 4.41
CA LEU A 66 21.43 5.14 3.68
C LEU A 66 21.98 5.65 2.34
N TYR A 67 21.45 6.73 1.75
CA TYR A 67 21.92 7.22 0.44
C TYR A 67 23.42 7.46 0.40
N GLU A 68 23.96 8.19 1.36
CA GLU A 68 25.39 8.56 1.39
C GLU A 68 26.30 7.36 1.64
N PRO A 69 26.07 6.54 2.71
CA PRO A 69 26.93 5.38 2.96
C PRO A 69 26.89 4.32 1.86
N VAL A 70 25.72 4.12 1.22
CA VAL A 70 25.59 3.21 0.09
C VAL A 70 26.34 3.73 -1.13
N ALA A 71 26.21 5.04 -1.44
CA ALA A 71 26.94 5.66 -2.55
C ALA A 71 28.47 5.62 -2.35
N LYS A 72 28.93 5.81 -1.10
CA LYS A 72 30.37 5.76 -0.72
C LYS A 72 30.87 4.33 -0.47
N LYS A 73 30.04 3.30 -0.62
CA LYS A 73 30.35 1.89 -0.35
C LYS A 73 30.91 1.64 1.06
N GLN A 74 30.42 2.34 2.06
CA GLN A 74 30.83 2.23 3.46
C GLN A 74 30.10 1.05 4.14
N THR A 75 30.52 -0.17 3.83
CA THR A 75 29.81 -1.41 4.20
C THR A 75 29.52 -1.52 5.70
N ASN A 76 30.47 -1.19 6.58
CA ASN A 76 30.29 -1.28 8.04
C ASN A 76 29.23 -0.28 8.55
N VAL A 77 29.22 0.94 8.00
CA VAL A 77 28.21 1.96 8.34
C VAL A 77 26.84 1.48 7.87
N VAL A 78 26.74 0.97 6.65
CA VAL A 78 25.47 0.40 6.11
C VAL A 78 24.98 -0.75 6.99
N LYS A 79 25.86 -1.67 7.42
CA LYS A 79 25.50 -2.77 8.34
C LYS A 79 24.96 -2.24 9.67
N GLY A 80 25.63 -1.28 10.29
CA GLY A 80 25.19 -0.68 11.55
C GLY A 80 23.85 0.02 11.45
N MET A 81 23.61 0.73 10.33
CA MET A 81 22.33 1.38 10.04
C MET A 81 21.21 0.36 9.78
N LEU A 82 21.49 -0.71 9.01
CA LEU A 82 20.53 -1.77 8.77
C LEU A 82 20.18 -2.53 10.06
N ASN A 83 21.16 -2.74 10.96
CA ASN A 83 20.89 -3.36 12.26
C ASN A 83 19.98 -2.49 13.14
N ALA A 84 20.25 -1.19 13.22
CA ALA A 84 19.38 -0.25 13.96
C ALA A 84 17.97 -0.23 13.38
N SER A 85 17.83 -0.11 12.08
CA SER A 85 16.57 -0.15 11.36
C SER A 85 15.81 -1.47 11.60
N ASN A 86 16.48 -2.62 11.49
CA ASN A 86 15.87 -3.93 11.72
C ASN A 86 15.35 -4.09 13.16
N LYS A 87 16.10 -3.64 14.17
CA LYS A 87 15.62 -3.66 15.55
C LYS A 87 14.35 -2.83 15.73
N MET A 88 14.27 -1.68 15.07
CA MET A 88 13.08 -0.84 15.11
C MET A 88 11.90 -1.47 14.36
N PHE A 89 12.10 -1.97 13.16
CA PHE A 89 11.06 -2.67 12.42
C PHE A 89 10.50 -3.84 13.23
N ASN A 90 11.35 -4.65 13.86
CA ASN A 90 10.91 -5.75 14.72
C ASN A 90 10.12 -5.25 15.94
N LYS A 91 10.61 -4.21 16.64
CA LYS A 91 9.90 -3.62 17.77
C LYS A 91 8.50 -3.14 17.39
N PHE A 92 8.40 -2.39 16.30
CA PHE A 92 7.10 -1.88 15.83
C PHE A 92 6.23 -2.96 15.21
N GLY A 93 6.83 -3.98 14.59
CA GLY A 93 6.12 -5.17 14.13
C GLY A 93 5.48 -5.94 15.28
N THR A 94 6.17 -6.09 16.41
CA THR A 94 5.58 -6.71 17.63
C THR A 94 4.44 -5.86 18.18
N ILE A 95 4.59 -4.53 18.25
CA ILE A 95 3.53 -3.62 18.68
C ILE A 95 2.33 -3.71 17.72
N TYR A 96 2.58 -3.73 16.40
CA TYR A 96 1.56 -3.91 15.37
C TYR A 96 0.76 -5.20 15.60
N CYS A 97 1.44 -6.34 15.78
CA CYS A 97 0.76 -7.61 16.05
C CYS A 97 -0.08 -7.56 17.33
N GLY A 98 0.42 -6.95 18.41
CA GLY A 98 -0.31 -6.76 19.66
C GLY A 98 -1.58 -5.92 19.48
N ILE A 99 -1.49 -4.78 18.78
CA ILE A 99 -2.64 -3.93 18.51
C ILE A 99 -3.65 -4.67 17.61
N VAL A 100 -3.19 -5.36 16.56
CA VAL A 100 -4.07 -6.14 15.68
C VAL A 100 -4.84 -7.20 16.47
N LEU A 101 -4.21 -7.93 17.37
CA LEU A 101 -4.87 -8.94 18.20
C LEU A 101 -5.97 -8.31 19.08
N ILE A 102 -5.66 -7.19 19.73
CA ILE A 102 -6.64 -6.47 20.56
C ILE A 102 -7.81 -5.99 19.70
N VAL A 103 -7.52 -5.34 18.57
CA VAL A 103 -8.56 -4.81 17.67
C VAL A 103 -9.37 -5.93 17.06
N ALA A 104 -8.76 -7.07 16.69
CA ALA A 104 -9.49 -8.22 16.14
C ALA A 104 -10.53 -8.78 17.09
N ILE A 105 -10.26 -8.76 18.40
CA ILE A 105 -11.19 -9.20 19.46
C ILE A 105 -12.26 -8.14 19.71
N LEU A 106 -11.89 -6.86 19.74
CA LEU A 106 -12.82 -5.79 20.10
C LEU A 106 -13.71 -5.35 18.94
N TYR A 107 -13.20 -5.33 17.71
CA TYR A 107 -13.89 -4.77 16.55
C TYR A 107 -15.27 -5.39 16.29
N PRO A 108 -15.46 -6.74 16.36
CA PRO A 108 -16.78 -7.32 16.16
C PRO A 108 -17.82 -6.89 17.21
N LEU A 109 -17.41 -6.40 18.38
CA LEU A 109 -18.32 -5.94 19.44
C LEU A 109 -18.92 -4.55 19.15
N PHE A 110 -18.31 -3.79 18.20
CA PHE A 110 -18.72 -2.43 17.86
C PHE A 110 -19.47 -2.34 16.52
N ILE A 111 -19.66 -3.46 15.82
CA ILE A 111 -20.34 -3.50 14.53
C ILE A 111 -21.63 -4.29 14.65
N GLU A 112 -22.71 -3.68 14.20
CA GLU A 112 -23.98 -4.38 13.98
C GLU A 112 -23.91 -5.12 12.64
N THR A 113 -23.83 -6.45 12.67
CA THR A 113 -23.69 -7.32 11.50
C THR A 113 -24.25 -8.70 11.78
N ASN A 114 -24.73 -9.36 10.73
CA ASN A 114 -25.16 -10.77 10.81
C ASN A 114 -24.00 -11.78 10.67
N ILE A 115 -22.76 -11.27 10.45
CA ILE A 115 -21.59 -12.12 10.27
C ILE A 115 -21.13 -12.66 11.63
N GLU A 116 -20.86 -13.96 11.68
CA GLU A 116 -20.38 -14.60 12.92
C GLU A 116 -19.10 -13.94 13.45
N TYR A 117 -19.08 -13.71 14.76
CA TYR A 117 -17.95 -13.11 15.51
C TYR A 117 -16.60 -13.71 15.14
N ILE A 118 -16.51 -15.05 15.12
CA ILE A 118 -15.27 -15.77 14.83
C ILE A 118 -14.78 -15.55 13.40
N THR A 119 -15.71 -15.40 12.44
CA THR A 119 -15.40 -15.13 11.04
C THR A 119 -14.74 -13.76 10.89
N ILE A 120 -15.22 -12.72 11.60
CA ILE A 120 -14.64 -11.37 11.58
C ILE A 120 -13.23 -11.38 12.16
N VAL A 121 -13.05 -12.06 13.32
CA VAL A 121 -11.73 -12.20 13.97
C VAL A 121 -10.73 -12.88 13.03
N LEU A 122 -11.12 -14.02 12.45
CA LEU A 122 -10.24 -14.79 11.55
C LEU A 122 -9.90 -14.03 10.28
N LEU A 123 -10.87 -13.30 9.68
CA LEU A 123 -10.61 -12.44 8.53
C LEU A 123 -9.60 -11.34 8.87
N MET A 124 -9.76 -10.68 10.01
CA MET A 124 -8.87 -9.62 10.42
C MET A 124 -7.45 -10.14 10.67
N LEU A 125 -7.31 -11.29 11.32
CA LEU A 125 -6.01 -11.94 11.53
C LEU A 125 -5.37 -12.37 10.20
N ALA A 126 -6.14 -13.01 9.31
CA ALA A 126 -5.66 -13.43 7.99
C ALA A 126 -5.15 -12.23 7.16
N MET A 127 -5.90 -11.13 7.12
CA MET A 127 -5.53 -9.94 6.36
C MET A 127 -4.33 -9.19 6.96
N SER A 128 -4.15 -9.22 8.29
CA SER A 128 -3.05 -8.56 8.98
C SER A 128 -1.67 -9.16 8.73
N ILE A 129 -1.60 -10.42 8.27
CA ILE A 129 -0.33 -11.10 7.91
C ILE A 129 0.44 -10.30 6.86
N SER A 130 -0.25 -9.69 5.90
CA SER A 130 0.38 -8.85 4.87
C SER A 130 1.08 -7.63 5.50
N GLY A 131 0.45 -6.95 6.47
CA GLY A 131 1.04 -5.85 7.22
C GLY A 131 2.22 -6.30 8.09
N ALA A 132 2.11 -7.43 8.77
CA ALA A 132 3.21 -8.01 9.56
C ALA A 132 4.44 -8.28 8.68
N SER A 133 4.25 -8.81 7.46
CA SER A 133 5.36 -9.06 6.53
C SER A 133 6.11 -7.79 6.13
N GLU A 134 5.43 -6.64 6.07
CA GLU A 134 6.04 -5.33 5.80
C GLU A 134 7.01 -4.93 6.92
N PHE A 135 6.63 -5.13 8.19
CA PHE A 135 7.48 -4.81 9.33
C PHE A 135 8.67 -5.78 9.46
N PHE A 136 8.43 -7.07 9.45
CA PHE A 136 9.48 -8.04 9.78
C PHE A 136 10.49 -8.27 8.66
N ALA A 137 10.15 -7.95 7.41
CA ALA A 137 10.99 -8.27 6.27
C ALA A 137 11.08 -7.16 5.21
N ILE A 138 9.94 -6.73 4.65
CA ILE A 138 9.91 -5.92 3.43
C ILE A 138 10.47 -4.51 3.67
N GLY A 139 10.12 -3.86 4.79
CA GLY A 139 10.51 -2.47 5.08
C GLY A 139 12.02 -2.27 5.07
N ARG A 140 12.78 -3.17 5.69
CA ARG A 140 14.25 -3.15 5.68
C ARG A 140 14.81 -3.35 4.28
N CYS A 141 14.29 -4.37 3.56
CA CYS A 141 14.74 -4.67 2.21
C CYS A 141 14.49 -3.51 1.26
N ARG A 142 13.31 -2.89 1.36
CA ARG A 142 12.93 -1.73 0.58
C ARG A 142 13.85 -0.54 0.85
N SER A 143 14.16 -0.23 2.11
CA SER A 143 15.04 0.88 2.47
C SER A 143 16.42 0.77 1.83
N LEU A 144 17.01 -0.42 1.83
CA LEU A 144 18.32 -0.67 1.20
C LEU A 144 18.24 -0.55 -0.33
N LEU A 145 17.26 -1.20 -0.96
CA LEU A 145 17.13 -1.21 -2.42
C LEU A 145 16.79 0.18 -2.98
N TYR A 146 16.04 0.98 -2.24
CA TYR A 146 15.75 2.36 -2.60
C TYR A 146 17.01 3.22 -2.48
N ALA A 147 17.80 3.05 -1.43
CA ALA A 147 19.07 3.75 -1.28
C ALA A 147 20.07 3.42 -2.39
N ASP A 148 20.09 2.16 -2.88
CA ASP A 148 20.93 1.73 -4.02
C ASP A 148 20.29 1.99 -5.39
N GLN A 149 19.21 2.80 -5.46
CA GLN A 149 18.50 3.14 -6.71
C GLN A 149 17.97 1.91 -7.48
N LYS A 150 17.76 0.79 -6.81
CA LYS A 150 17.16 -0.45 -7.33
C LYS A 150 15.68 -0.57 -6.94
N THR A 151 14.94 0.54 -6.95
CA THR A 151 13.51 0.57 -6.63
C THR A 151 12.70 -0.38 -7.50
N TYR A 152 13.12 -0.57 -8.76
CA TYR A 152 12.46 -1.47 -9.70
C TYR A 152 12.33 -2.92 -9.18
N VAL A 153 13.25 -3.40 -8.33
CA VAL A 153 13.16 -4.75 -7.76
C VAL A 153 11.97 -4.86 -6.82
N CYS A 154 11.81 -3.86 -5.94
CA CYS A 154 10.68 -3.81 -5.00
C CYS A 154 9.35 -3.63 -5.72
N THR A 155 9.31 -2.74 -6.72
CA THR A 155 8.06 -2.43 -7.45
C THR A 155 7.63 -3.58 -8.35
N LEU A 156 8.55 -4.27 -9.02
CA LEU A 156 8.22 -5.46 -9.81
C LEU A 156 7.77 -6.62 -8.90
N ALA A 157 8.45 -6.85 -7.78
CA ALA A 157 8.02 -7.85 -6.80
C ALA A 157 6.61 -7.52 -6.25
N GLN A 158 6.30 -6.24 -6.05
CA GLN A 158 4.97 -5.79 -5.63
C GLN A 158 3.93 -6.03 -6.72
N ALA A 159 4.19 -5.66 -7.96
CA ALA A 159 3.28 -5.89 -9.08
C ALA A 159 3.00 -7.39 -9.29
N ALA A 160 4.05 -8.22 -9.24
CA ALA A 160 3.91 -9.67 -9.32
C ALA A 160 3.07 -10.23 -8.17
N SER A 161 3.23 -9.70 -6.95
CA SER A 161 2.43 -10.14 -5.80
C SER A 161 0.96 -9.77 -5.94
N ILE A 162 0.66 -8.56 -6.41
CA ILE A 162 -0.73 -8.11 -6.63
C ILE A 162 -1.38 -8.98 -7.71
N PHE A 163 -0.68 -9.21 -8.82
CA PHE A 163 -1.17 -10.07 -9.89
C PHE A 163 -1.43 -11.50 -9.43
N LEU A 164 -0.46 -12.10 -8.73
CA LEU A 164 -0.57 -13.46 -8.21
C LEU A 164 -1.70 -13.57 -7.17
N SER A 165 -1.85 -12.60 -6.28
CA SER A 165 -2.94 -12.57 -5.30
C SER A 165 -4.31 -12.48 -5.97
N LEU A 166 -4.44 -11.71 -7.06
CA LEU A 166 -5.67 -11.64 -7.86
C LEU A 166 -5.98 -13.00 -8.50
N LEU A 167 -5.00 -13.63 -9.15
CA LEU A 167 -5.20 -14.95 -9.77
C LEU A 167 -5.63 -16.01 -8.75
N ILE A 168 -4.94 -16.07 -7.61
CA ILE A 168 -5.27 -17.02 -6.53
C ILE A 168 -6.68 -16.75 -6.00
N ALA A 169 -7.03 -15.48 -5.77
CA ALA A 169 -8.36 -15.11 -5.30
C ALA A 169 -9.45 -15.56 -6.29
N LEU A 170 -9.27 -15.29 -7.58
CA LEU A 170 -10.23 -15.70 -8.62
C LEU A 170 -10.36 -17.22 -8.73
N LEU A 171 -9.25 -17.96 -8.65
CA LEU A 171 -9.26 -19.43 -8.66
C LEU A 171 -10.01 -19.98 -7.44
N MET A 172 -9.72 -19.46 -6.24
CA MET A 172 -10.37 -19.93 -5.01
C MET A 172 -11.84 -19.55 -4.96
N LEU A 173 -12.22 -18.38 -5.50
CA LEU A 173 -13.61 -17.98 -5.68
C LEU A 173 -14.34 -18.96 -6.61
N LYS A 174 -13.74 -19.34 -7.73
CA LYS A 174 -14.30 -20.35 -8.66
C LYS A 174 -14.42 -21.74 -8.04
N LEU A 175 -13.48 -22.11 -7.15
CA LEU A 175 -13.50 -23.38 -6.42
C LEU A 175 -14.44 -23.38 -5.20
N ASN A 176 -15.24 -22.35 -5.02
CA ASN A 176 -16.20 -22.26 -3.94
C ASN A 176 -15.59 -22.27 -2.52
N MET A 177 -14.35 -21.76 -2.36
CA MET A 177 -13.68 -21.71 -1.07
C MET A 177 -14.25 -20.63 -0.15
N ASN A 178 -14.13 -20.84 1.17
CA ASN A 178 -14.53 -19.87 2.18
C ASN A 178 -13.66 -18.60 2.09
N ILE A 179 -14.27 -17.43 2.38
CA ILE A 179 -13.62 -16.11 2.30
C ILE A 179 -12.38 -15.99 3.18
N ILE A 180 -12.35 -16.69 4.34
CA ILE A 180 -11.20 -16.70 5.25
C ILE A 180 -9.98 -17.31 4.57
N PHE A 181 -10.15 -18.46 3.90
CA PHE A 181 -9.06 -19.12 3.16
C PHE A 181 -8.58 -18.29 1.98
N ILE A 182 -9.49 -17.60 1.29
CA ILE A 182 -9.15 -16.68 0.19
C ILE A 182 -8.26 -15.55 0.71
N GLN A 183 -8.65 -14.89 1.80
CA GLN A 183 -7.87 -13.78 2.38
C GLN A 183 -6.54 -14.26 2.96
N LEU A 184 -6.50 -15.45 3.56
CA LEU A 184 -5.27 -16.07 4.03
C LEU A 184 -4.30 -16.34 2.86
N ALA A 185 -4.78 -16.91 1.77
CA ALA A 185 -3.98 -17.20 0.58
C ALA A 185 -3.42 -15.90 -0.05
N ILE A 186 -4.25 -14.86 -0.17
CA ILE A 186 -3.81 -13.52 -0.60
C ILE A 186 -2.68 -13.02 0.30
N SER A 187 -2.84 -13.11 1.62
CA SER A 187 -1.83 -12.63 2.58
C SER A 187 -0.53 -13.42 2.53
N LEU A 188 -0.59 -14.74 2.28
CA LEU A 188 0.59 -15.58 2.11
C LEU A 188 1.43 -15.17 0.89
N VAL A 189 0.82 -14.67 -0.19
CA VAL A 189 1.57 -14.13 -1.34
C VAL A 189 2.51 -12.99 -0.91
N TYR A 190 2.10 -12.16 0.04
CA TYR A 190 2.96 -11.08 0.56
C TYR A 190 4.12 -11.63 1.41
N VAL A 191 3.92 -12.76 2.10
CA VAL A 191 5.01 -13.46 2.80
C VAL A 191 6.02 -14.01 1.80
N PHE A 192 5.56 -14.61 0.68
CA PHE A 192 6.45 -15.04 -0.40
C PHE A 192 7.22 -13.88 -1.03
N ARG A 193 6.59 -12.71 -1.22
CA ARG A 193 7.28 -11.49 -1.65
C ARG A 193 8.39 -11.12 -0.68
N ALA A 194 8.14 -11.20 0.63
CA ALA A 194 9.15 -10.92 1.64
C ALA A 194 10.34 -11.88 1.54
N ALA A 195 10.07 -13.18 1.41
CA ALA A 195 11.10 -14.20 1.23
C ALA A 195 11.92 -13.96 -0.06
N PHE A 196 11.27 -13.62 -1.17
CA PHE A 196 11.94 -13.26 -2.42
C PHE A 196 12.88 -12.06 -2.25
N LEU A 197 12.44 -10.98 -1.61
CA LEU A 197 13.26 -9.78 -1.39
C LEU A 197 14.47 -10.07 -0.48
N ILE A 198 14.28 -10.87 0.57
CA ILE A 198 15.39 -11.33 1.43
C ILE A 198 16.38 -12.15 0.63
N GLY A 199 15.91 -13.12 -0.15
CA GLY A 199 16.77 -13.96 -1.01
C GLY A 199 17.52 -13.13 -2.04
N TYR A 200 16.86 -12.12 -2.64
CA TYR A 200 17.52 -11.20 -3.57
C TYR A 200 18.65 -10.41 -2.92
N ILE A 201 18.42 -9.89 -1.70
CA ILE A 201 19.44 -9.15 -0.95
C ILE A 201 20.61 -10.06 -0.57
N ASN A 202 20.34 -11.23 -0.02
CA ASN A 202 21.38 -12.18 0.38
C ASN A 202 22.28 -12.60 -0.81
N LYS A 203 21.69 -12.72 -2.01
CA LYS A 203 22.42 -13.06 -3.22
C LYS A 203 23.24 -11.89 -3.78
N ASN A 204 22.70 -10.68 -3.78
CA ASN A 204 23.31 -9.51 -4.46
C ASN A 204 24.15 -8.63 -3.52
N TYR A 205 24.04 -8.83 -2.20
CA TYR A 205 24.78 -8.08 -1.16
C TYR A 205 25.31 -9.04 -0.08
N PRO A 206 26.13 -10.04 -0.46
CA PRO A 206 26.64 -11.04 0.49
C PRO A 206 27.43 -10.39 1.62
N GLU A 207 28.07 -9.24 1.34
CA GLU A 207 28.81 -8.45 2.30
C GLU A 207 27.93 -7.88 3.42
N LEU A 208 26.62 -7.78 3.22
CA LEU A 208 25.65 -7.28 4.22
C LEU A 208 24.98 -8.41 5.01
N SER A 209 25.26 -9.67 4.75
CA SER A 209 24.62 -10.82 5.41
C SER A 209 24.76 -10.77 6.93
N ASP A 210 25.92 -10.35 7.43
CA ASP A 210 26.27 -10.27 8.84
C ASP A 210 25.89 -8.95 9.54
N TYR A 211 24.98 -8.14 8.95
CA TYR A 211 24.62 -6.81 9.48
C TYR A 211 24.17 -6.85 10.95
N LYS A 212 23.62 -7.95 11.45
CA LYS A 212 23.17 -8.11 12.85
C LYS A 212 24.29 -8.12 13.87
N LYS A 213 25.53 -8.46 13.44
CA LYS A 213 26.72 -8.51 14.30
C LYS A 213 27.32 -7.11 14.52
N GLU A 214 27.02 -6.14 13.64
CA GLU A 214 27.57 -4.79 13.72
C GLU A 214 26.83 -3.96 14.77
N LYS A 215 27.53 -3.02 15.41
CA LYS A 215 26.91 -2.11 16.40
C LYS A 215 25.82 -1.26 15.73
N PRO A 216 24.61 -1.17 16.31
CA PRO A 216 23.54 -0.40 15.71
C PRO A 216 23.85 1.11 15.76
N ILE A 217 23.66 1.79 14.63
CA ILE A 217 23.83 3.24 14.49
C ILE A 217 22.45 3.90 14.58
N ASN A 218 22.09 4.40 15.75
CA ASN A 218 20.74 4.90 16.06
C ASN A 218 20.41 6.26 15.40
N SER A 219 21.39 7.03 14.93
CA SER A 219 21.17 8.30 14.22
C SER A 219 20.24 8.18 13.01
N VAL A 220 20.10 6.97 12.46
CA VAL A 220 19.18 6.64 11.35
C VAL A 220 17.72 7.00 11.67
N VAL A 221 17.38 7.03 12.96
CA VAL A 221 15.98 7.08 13.42
C VAL A 221 15.59 8.42 14.05
N GLU A 222 16.54 9.33 14.20
CA GLU A 222 16.31 10.61 14.89
C GLU A 222 15.24 11.49 14.22
N LYS A 223 15.22 11.56 12.89
CA LYS A 223 14.21 12.35 12.13
C LYS A 223 12.89 11.61 11.83
N ARG A 224 12.66 10.48 12.50
CA ARG A 224 11.46 9.66 12.28
C ARG A 224 10.16 10.38 12.64
N LYS A 225 10.18 11.22 13.70
CA LYS A 225 8.98 11.91 14.18
C LYS A 225 8.35 12.80 13.12
N ASP A 226 9.16 13.56 12.39
CA ASP A 226 8.67 14.48 11.35
C ASP A 226 8.03 13.71 10.18
N ALA A 227 8.71 12.65 9.73
CA ALA A 227 8.18 11.78 8.68
C ALA A 227 6.92 11.03 9.13
N MET A 228 6.82 10.67 10.41
CA MET A 228 5.64 10.00 10.97
C MET A 228 4.44 10.96 11.02
N ILE A 229 4.61 12.20 11.46
CA ILE A 229 3.55 13.21 11.50
C ILE A 229 3.00 13.46 10.10
N HIS A 230 3.88 13.62 9.11
CA HIS A 230 3.47 13.83 7.72
C HIS A 230 2.65 12.65 7.17
N GLN A 231 3.08 11.41 7.42
CA GLN A 231 2.33 10.22 6.98
C GLN A 231 1.02 10.06 7.73
N LEU A 232 0.99 10.37 9.04
CA LEU A 232 -0.22 10.35 9.85
C LEU A 232 -1.28 11.31 9.29
N SER A 233 -0.88 12.55 8.99
CA SER A 233 -1.78 13.55 8.40
C SER A 233 -2.39 13.06 7.08
N GLY A 234 -1.58 12.46 6.20
CA GLY A 234 -2.07 11.90 4.93
C GLY A 234 -3.07 10.76 5.12
N LEU A 235 -2.83 9.89 6.09
CA LEU A 235 -3.74 8.76 6.37
C LEU A 235 -5.04 9.20 7.06
N VAL A 236 -4.98 10.18 7.96
CA VAL A 236 -6.18 10.77 8.56
C VAL A 236 -7.06 11.39 7.48
N VAL A 237 -6.48 12.16 6.56
CA VAL A 237 -7.23 12.76 5.45
C VAL A 237 -7.85 11.71 4.53
N SER A 238 -7.12 10.65 4.19
CA SER A 238 -7.61 9.63 3.23
C SER A 238 -8.54 8.58 3.85
N GLY A 239 -8.41 8.28 5.14
CA GLY A 239 -9.15 7.21 5.81
C GLY A 239 -10.35 7.69 6.64
N SER A 240 -10.36 8.95 7.08
CA SER A 240 -11.43 9.49 7.94
C SER A 240 -12.81 9.40 7.29
N GLN A 241 -12.89 9.62 5.98
CA GLN A 241 -14.14 9.61 5.23
C GLN A 241 -14.85 8.26 5.32
N THR A 242 -14.13 7.16 5.05
CA THR A 242 -14.69 5.80 5.14
C THR A 242 -15.07 5.46 6.59
N THR A 243 -14.23 5.82 7.55
CA THR A 243 -14.50 5.56 8.97
C THR A 243 -15.75 6.29 9.46
N ILE A 244 -15.89 7.58 9.13
CA ILE A 244 -17.05 8.39 9.50
C ILE A 244 -18.34 7.82 8.89
N LEU A 245 -18.32 7.47 7.61
CA LEU A 245 -19.47 6.87 6.94
C LEU A 245 -19.84 5.52 7.53
N THR A 246 -18.86 4.67 7.85
CA THR A 246 -19.12 3.37 8.48
C THR A 246 -19.78 3.51 9.83
N VAL A 247 -19.29 4.44 10.67
CA VAL A 247 -19.80 4.64 12.05
C VAL A 247 -21.15 5.35 12.06
N LEU A 248 -21.36 6.35 11.20
CA LEU A 248 -22.58 7.16 11.24
C LEU A 248 -23.71 6.63 10.35
N MET A 249 -23.38 5.96 9.24
CA MET A 249 -24.37 5.58 8.21
C MET A 249 -24.36 4.07 7.90
N GLY A 250 -23.49 3.29 8.55
CA GLY A 250 -23.41 1.84 8.42
C GLY A 250 -22.62 1.35 7.20
N LEU A 251 -22.47 0.02 7.14
CA LEU A 251 -21.63 -0.66 6.15
C LEU A 251 -22.15 -0.53 4.71
N GLY A 252 -23.47 -0.45 4.50
CA GLY A 252 -24.05 -0.30 3.17
C GLY A 252 -23.64 0.99 2.48
N VAL A 253 -23.72 2.14 3.17
CA VAL A 253 -23.30 3.45 2.65
C VAL A 253 -21.78 3.48 2.47
N ALA A 254 -21.03 2.89 3.39
CA ALA A 254 -19.57 2.76 3.24
C ALA A 254 -19.18 1.93 2.01
N SER A 255 -19.96 0.90 1.67
CA SER A 255 -19.76 0.09 0.46
C SER A 255 -19.96 0.93 -0.82
N VAL A 256 -21.06 1.70 -0.89
CA VAL A 256 -21.32 2.59 -2.03
C VAL A 256 -20.18 3.62 -2.16
N TYR A 257 -19.80 4.27 -1.06
CA TYR A 257 -18.68 5.21 -1.05
C TYR A 257 -17.38 4.56 -1.53
N SER A 258 -17.12 3.32 -1.15
CA SER A 258 -15.91 2.60 -1.55
C SER A 258 -15.79 2.45 -3.07
N VAL A 259 -16.91 2.25 -3.77
CA VAL A 259 -16.95 2.17 -5.24
C VAL A 259 -16.54 3.51 -5.89
N TYR A 260 -17.11 4.63 -5.42
CA TYR A 260 -16.70 5.96 -5.86
C TYR A 260 -15.23 6.23 -5.55
N ASN A 261 -14.78 5.84 -4.36
CA ASN A 261 -13.42 6.06 -3.90
C ASN A 261 -12.37 5.26 -4.70
N ILE A 262 -12.73 4.11 -5.29
CA ILE A 262 -11.84 3.38 -6.21
C ILE A 262 -11.42 4.27 -7.38
N VAL A 263 -12.38 4.98 -7.99
CA VAL A 263 -12.10 5.87 -9.12
C VAL A 263 -11.21 7.04 -8.67
N PHE A 264 -11.61 7.75 -7.60
CA PHE A 264 -10.86 8.91 -7.11
C PHE A 264 -9.45 8.54 -6.65
N SER A 265 -9.29 7.45 -5.91
CA SER A 265 -7.98 6.99 -5.45
C SER A 265 -7.07 6.54 -6.59
N GLY A 266 -7.65 5.95 -7.65
CA GLY A 266 -6.92 5.62 -8.88
C GLY A 266 -6.36 6.86 -9.56
N LEU A 267 -7.18 7.90 -9.74
CA LEU A 267 -6.77 9.17 -10.32
C LEU A 267 -5.74 9.90 -9.46
N GLN A 268 -5.98 9.95 -8.14
CA GLN A 268 -5.02 10.52 -7.19
C GLN A 268 -3.67 9.81 -7.25
N SER A 269 -3.66 8.49 -7.41
CA SER A 269 -2.43 7.71 -7.57
C SER A 269 -1.68 8.09 -8.84
N ILE A 270 -2.38 8.31 -9.98
CA ILE A 270 -1.77 8.77 -11.23
C ILE A 270 -1.12 10.14 -11.01
N CYS A 271 -1.84 11.10 -10.43
CA CYS A 271 -1.32 12.44 -10.14
C CYS A 271 -0.11 12.41 -9.19
N SER A 272 -0.18 11.60 -8.14
CA SER A 272 0.91 11.41 -7.17
C SER A 272 2.17 10.80 -7.81
N ASN A 273 2.00 9.83 -8.72
CA ASN A 273 3.12 9.23 -9.44
C ASN A 273 3.79 10.21 -10.40
N LEU A 274 3.01 11.05 -11.09
CA LEU A 274 3.55 12.14 -11.93
C LEU A 274 4.37 13.11 -11.09
N SER A 275 3.84 13.56 -9.95
CA SER A 275 4.54 14.44 -9.02
C SER A 275 5.84 13.82 -8.51
N THR A 276 5.79 12.55 -8.09
CA THR A 276 6.96 11.82 -7.59
C THR A 276 8.03 11.63 -8.68
N ALA A 277 7.64 11.44 -9.92
CA ALA A 277 8.57 11.32 -11.05
C ALA A 277 9.29 12.64 -11.36
N LEU A 278 8.63 13.78 -11.13
CA LEU A 278 9.17 15.13 -11.41
C LEU A 278 10.06 15.67 -10.29
N THR A 279 9.82 15.27 -9.04
CA THR A 279 10.57 15.72 -7.85
C THR A 279 12.10 15.60 -7.97
N PRO A 280 12.70 14.51 -8.50
CA PRO A 280 14.14 14.38 -8.61
C PRO A 280 14.79 15.40 -9.57
N PHE A 281 14.06 15.85 -10.60
CA PHE A 281 14.57 16.85 -11.54
C PHE A 281 14.71 18.21 -10.89
N LEU A 282 13.68 18.65 -10.13
CA LEU A 282 13.72 19.89 -9.36
C LEU A 282 14.78 19.82 -8.27
N GLY A 283 14.85 18.68 -7.56
CA GLY A 283 15.84 18.47 -6.51
C GLY A 283 17.29 18.56 -7.00
N ARG A 284 17.56 18.10 -8.22
CA ARG A 284 18.89 18.21 -8.84
C ARG A 284 19.29 19.67 -9.11
N GLU A 285 18.41 20.43 -9.75
CA GLU A 285 18.71 21.84 -10.08
C GLU A 285 18.82 22.69 -8.80
N TYR A 286 18.03 22.38 -7.77
CA TYR A 286 18.15 22.96 -6.44
C TYR A 286 19.54 22.68 -5.82
N ALA A 287 20.00 21.42 -5.87
CA ALA A 287 21.29 21.02 -5.34
C ALA A 287 22.49 21.66 -6.10
N LEU A 288 22.30 21.99 -7.39
CA LEU A 288 23.30 22.68 -8.21
C LEU A 288 23.29 24.21 -8.05
N ASN A 289 22.44 24.77 -7.16
CA ASN A 289 22.23 26.22 -6.96
C ASN A 289 21.85 26.98 -8.25
N ASN A 290 21.29 26.30 -9.24
CA ASN A 290 20.86 26.90 -10.49
C ASN A 290 19.41 27.42 -10.38
N ARG A 291 19.24 28.51 -9.65
CA ARG A 291 17.93 29.07 -9.29
C ARG A 291 17.09 29.45 -10.50
N GLU A 292 17.70 30.09 -11.50
CA GLU A 292 16.96 30.55 -12.69
C GLU A 292 16.38 29.37 -13.50
N LYS A 293 17.20 28.35 -13.75
CA LYS A 293 16.76 27.15 -14.44
C LYS A 293 15.73 26.36 -13.64
N MET A 294 15.91 26.30 -12.32
CA MET A 294 14.97 25.65 -11.41
C MET A 294 13.59 26.32 -11.48
N LEU A 295 13.53 27.67 -11.44
CA LEU A 295 12.28 28.43 -11.52
C LEU A 295 11.57 28.21 -12.86
N LYS A 296 12.28 28.36 -13.99
CA LYS A 296 11.71 28.10 -15.33
C LYS A 296 11.14 26.68 -15.46
N MET A 297 11.83 25.71 -14.88
CA MET A 297 11.39 24.31 -14.88
C MET A 297 10.21 24.10 -13.96
N TYR A 298 10.17 24.76 -12.81
CA TYR A 298 9.06 24.73 -11.89
C TYR A 298 7.79 25.31 -12.53
N ASP A 299 7.87 26.50 -13.13
CA ASP A 299 6.72 27.14 -13.80
C ASP A 299 6.14 26.26 -14.92
N PHE A 300 7.02 25.65 -15.72
CA PHE A 300 6.59 24.73 -16.77
C PHE A 300 5.90 23.47 -16.20
N ILE A 301 6.50 22.88 -15.15
CA ILE A 301 5.93 21.69 -14.49
C ILE A 301 4.59 22.02 -13.84
N GLU A 302 4.51 23.14 -13.13
CA GLU A 302 3.28 23.60 -12.47
C GLU A 302 2.15 23.81 -13.49
N PHE A 303 2.44 24.53 -14.57
CA PHE A 303 1.48 24.75 -15.66
C PHE A 303 1.01 23.43 -16.29
N ALA A 304 1.94 22.56 -16.67
CA ALA A 304 1.61 21.27 -17.29
C ALA A 304 0.81 20.37 -16.33
N PHE A 305 1.22 20.29 -15.06
CA PHE A 305 0.57 19.49 -14.05
C PHE A 305 -0.85 19.99 -13.75
N PHE A 306 -1.02 21.30 -13.62
CA PHE A 306 -2.35 21.92 -13.39
C PHE A 306 -3.31 21.57 -14.54
N ASN A 307 -2.87 21.72 -15.80
CA ASN A 307 -3.74 21.41 -16.95
C ASN A 307 -4.11 19.93 -17.03
N ILE A 308 -3.16 19.03 -16.76
CA ILE A 308 -3.41 17.58 -16.74
C ILE A 308 -4.42 17.22 -15.64
N VAL A 309 -4.21 17.74 -14.45
CA VAL A 309 -5.10 17.48 -13.29
C VAL A 309 -6.49 18.06 -13.56
N ALA A 310 -6.58 19.31 -14.01
CA ALA A 310 -7.85 19.96 -14.34
C ALA A 310 -8.64 19.16 -15.39
N PHE A 311 -7.97 18.72 -16.46
CA PHE A 311 -8.60 17.90 -17.50
C PHE A 311 -9.11 16.56 -16.94
N ILE A 312 -8.28 15.82 -16.22
CA ILE A 312 -8.63 14.50 -15.66
C ILE A 312 -9.84 14.63 -14.71
N TYR A 313 -9.82 15.59 -13.78
CA TYR A 313 -10.91 15.73 -12.80
C TYR A 313 -12.19 16.27 -13.45
N SER A 314 -12.11 17.15 -14.46
CA SER A 314 -13.29 17.62 -15.20
C SER A 314 -13.98 16.48 -15.94
N VAL A 315 -13.23 15.63 -16.63
CA VAL A 315 -13.78 14.43 -17.29
C VAL A 315 -14.38 13.48 -16.26
N THR A 316 -13.71 13.29 -15.13
CA THR A 316 -14.22 12.43 -14.04
C THR A 316 -15.53 12.93 -13.46
N MET A 317 -15.68 14.25 -13.23
CA MET A 317 -16.92 14.82 -12.72
C MET A 317 -18.13 14.50 -13.62
N ILE A 318 -17.93 14.49 -14.94
CA ILE A 318 -19.00 14.18 -15.90
C ILE A 318 -19.27 12.67 -15.95
N MET A 319 -18.21 11.87 -15.93
CA MET A 319 -18.29 10.42 -16.22
C MET A 319 -18.53 9.56 -15.00
N ILE A 320 -18.36 10.08 -13.76
CA ILE A 320 -18.36 9.22 -12.55
C ILE A 320 -19.73 8.59 -12.29
N VAL A 321 -20.82 9.36 -12.46
CA VAL A 321 -22.17 8.83 -12.23
C VAL A 321 -22.54 7.76 -13.25
N PRO A 322 -22.39 7.98 -14.58
CA PRO A 322 -22.59 6.93 -15.58
C PRO A 322 -21.70 5.71 -15.35
N PHE A 323 -20.43 5.92 -15.01
CA PHE A 323 -19.50 4.81 -14.73
C PHE A 323 -19.97 3.96 -13.54
N VAL A 324 -20.30 4.59 -12.41
CA VAL A 324 -20.76 3.88 -11.21
C VAL A 324 -22.09 3.19 -11.47
N SER A 325 -23.02 3.80 -12.20
CA SER A 325 -24.30 3.16 -12.54
C SER A 325 -24.12 1.90 -13.39
N VAL A 326 -23.24 1.92 -14.39
CA VAL A 326 -22.90 0.73 -15.17
C VAL A 326 -22.19 -0.31 -14.31
N TYR A 327 -21.22 0.11 -13.50
CA TYR A 327 -20.48 -0.76 -12.62
C TYR A 327 -21.38 -1.45 -11.58
N THR A 328 -22.31 -0.73 -10.96
CA THR A 328 -23.26 -1.28 -9.98
C THR A 328 -24.37 -2.07 -10.66
N CYS A 329 -24.85 -1.66 -11.83
CA CYS A 329 -25.83 -2.42 -12.59
C CYS A 329 -25.33 -3.83 -12.94
N LEU A 330 -24.05 -3.95 -13.32
CA LEU A 330 -23.40 -5.25 -13.52
C LEU A 330 -23.33 -6.09 -12.22
N LEU A 331 -23.33 -5.46 -11.05
CA LEU A 331 -23.34 -6.13 -9.75
C LEU A 331 -24.77 -6.58 -9.36
N TYR A 332 -25.78 -5.73 -9.58
CA TYR A 332 -27.17 -6.00 -9.19
C TYR A 332 -27.95 -6.92 -10.17
N THR A 333 -27.59 -6.93 -11.45
CA THR A 333 -28.23 -7.87 -12.41
C THR A 333 -27.92 -9.33 -12.10
N SER A 334 -26.84 -9.60 -11.40
CA SER A 334 -26.46 -10.93 -10.93
C SER A 334 -27.21 -11.32 -9.65
N ASP A 335 -27.43 -10.40 -8.71
CA ASP A 335 -28.21 -10.66 -7.48
C ASP A 335 -29.70 -10.94 -7.83
N ALA A 336 -30.28 -10.19 -8.77
CA ALA A 336 -31.65 -10.41 -9.23
C ALA A 336 -31.84 -11.70 -10.06
N ALA A 337 -30.76 -12.25 -10.63
CA ALA A 337 -30.79 -13.54 -11.31
C ALA A 337 -30.75 -14.71 -10.32
N ASP A 338 -30.07 -14.57 -9.19
CA ASP A 338 -29.97 -15.58 -8.13
C ASP A 338 -31.25 -15.63 -7.27
N GLU A 339 -31.90 -14.49 -7.00
CA GLU A 339 -33.22 -14.49 -6.32
C GLU A 339 -34.36 -15.08 -7.16
N ARG A 340 -34.22 -15.13 -8.49
CA ARG A 340 -35.20 -15.82 -9.38
C ARG A 340 -34.95 -17.31 -9.58
N SER A 341 -33.80 -17.81 -9.14
CA SER A 341 -33.38 -19.21 -9.24
C SER A 341 -33.50 -19.98 -7.92
N SER A 342 -33.85 -19.33 -6.82
CA SER A 342 -34.21 -19.90 -5.52
C SER A 342 -35.73 -19.90 -5.33
#